data_b299645ca3e84efd2cda5aa8bd63e4d3
#
_entry.id   b299645ca3e84efd2cda5aa8bd63e4d3
#
_cell.length_a   1.000
_cell.length_b   1.000
_cell.length_c   1.000
_cell.angle_alpha   90.00
_cell.angle_beta   90.00
_cell.angle_gamma   90.00
#
_symmetry.space_group_name_H-M   'P 1'
#
loop_
_entity.id
_entity.type
_entity.pdbx_description
1 polymer ?
#
loop_
_entity_poly.entity_id
_entity_poly.type
_entity_poly.pdbx_seq_one_letter_code
_entity_poly.pdbx_strand_id
1 'polypeptide(L)'
;AGAAVVGAGAAVVLAVMVLMGIQAGHRPTEGDCTVIVLGCQVSRDGSPTVMLDDRIDAAYRYLSEHPESRCVASGGQNDNEPISEAACIRNTLVARGIHPDRIYLEDRSRSTEENLTFSAELIRKEGLPTRVAIASDNFHQLRAAVWARRGGLDPWSIGCVTWWPLSPGYWAREAAAVTVLGIRTAVG
;
A
#
# COMPACT_ATOMS: atom_id res chain seq x y z
N ALA A 1 -8.04 38.91 5.61
CA ALA A 1 -7.66 37.98 4.55
C ALA A 1 -6.85 36.80 5.07
N GLY A 2 -5.82 37.01 5.94
CA GLY A 2 -4.95 35.93 6.42
C GLY A 2 -5.68 34.83 7.23
N ALA A 3 -6.58 35.20 8.13
CA ALA A 3 -7.32 34.22 8.96
C ALA A 3 -8.23 33.30 8.14
N ALA A 4 -8.83 33.81 7.07
CA ALA A 4 -9.67 33.01 6.18
C ALA A 4 -8.86 31.98 5.36
N VAL A 5 -7.64 32.32 4.93
CA VAL A 5 -6.74 31.42 4.20
C VAL A 5 -6.23 30.31 5.13
N VAL A 6 -5.85 30.65 6.36
CA VAL A 6 -5.42 29.67 7.37
C VAL A 6 -6.57 28.71 7.73
N GLY A 7 -7.80 29.24 7.90
CA GLY A 7 -8.96 28.43 8.20
C GLY A 7 -9.32 27.47 7.06
N ALA A 8 -9.23 27.90 5.81
CA ALA A 8 -9.47 27.06 4.64
C ALA A 8 -8.42 25.94 4.53
N GLY A 9 -7.15 26.24 4.77
CA GLY A 9 -6.08 25.23 4.79
C GLY A 9 -6.28 24.17 5.86
N ALA A 10 -6.64 24.57 7.09
CA ALA A 10 -6.91 23.64 8.17
C ALA A 10 -8.12 22.73 7.87
N ALA A 11 -9.18 23.26 7.26
CA ALA A 11 -10.34 22.49 6.86
C ALA A 11 -10.00 21.43 5.81
N VAL A 12 -9.15 21.76 4.82
CA VAL A 12 -8.68 20.79 3.81
C VAL A 12 -7.88 19.66 4.47
N VAL A 13 -6.94 19.99 5.35
CA VAL A 13 -6.13 18.96 6.05
C VAL A 13 -7.02 18.05 6.86
N LEU A 14 -7.99 18.58 7.62
CA LEU A 14 -8.94 17.80 8.40
C LEU A 14 -9.78 16.87 7.51
N ALA A 15 -10.30 17.38 6.39
CA ALA A 15 -11.05 16.57 5.43
C ALA A 15 -10.21 15.42 4.87
N VAL A 16 -8.94 15.67 4.51
CA VAL A 16 -8.01 14.63 4.06
C VAL A 16 -7.77 13.59 5.14
N MET A 17 -7.56 13.99 6.40
CA MET A 17 -7.36 13.05 7.51
C MET A 17 -8.60 12.17 7.74
N VAL A 18 -9.81 12.73 7.62
CA VAL A 18 -11.06 11.95 7.68
C VAL A 18 -11.13 10.93 6.54
N LEU A 19 -10.83 11.34 5.31
CA LEU A 19 -10.80 10.43 4.15
C LEU A 19 -9.75 9.32 4.32
N MET A 20 -8.57 9.64 4.89
CA MET A 20 -7.54 8.64 5.22
C MET A 20 -8.09 7.60 6.22
N GLY A 21 -8.79 8.04 7.26
CA GLY A 21 -9.41 7.14 8.24
C GLY A 21 -10.51 6.26 7.62
N ILE A 22 -11.37 6.84 6.78
CA ILE A 22 -12.41 6.09 6.06
C ILE A 22 -11.78 5.03 5.17
N GLN A 23 -10.77 5.38 4.36
CA GLN A 23 -10.11 4.43 3.47
C GLN A 23 -9.38 3.33 4.25
N ALA A 24 -8.70 3.65 5.35
CA ALA A 24 -8.05 2.66 6.21
C ALA A 24 -9.04 1.66 6.81
N GLY A 25 -10.27 2.10 7.08
CA GLY A 25 -11.37 1.24 7.55
C GLY A 25 -12.11 0.48 6.45
N HIS A 26 -11.84 0.75 5.18
CA HIS A 26 -12.52 0.12 4.03
C HIS A 26 -11.96 -1.28 3.76
N ARG A 27 -12.35 -2.25 4.59
CA ARG A 27 -11.83 -3.63 4.56
C ARG A 27 -12.66 -4.52 3.63
N PRO A 28 -12.02 -5.54 2.98
CA PRO A 28 -12.75 -6.54 2.21
C PRO A 28 -13.77 -7.26 3.11
N THR A 29 -15.01 -7.32 2.67
CA THR A 29 -16.09 -7.96 3.44
C THR A 29 -16.39 -9.37 2.98
N GLU A 30 -16.21 -9.66 1.69
CA GLU A 30 -16.49 -10.97 1.09
C GLU A 30 -15.77 -11.12 -0.26
N GLY A 31 -15.52 -12.38 -0.64
CA GLY A 31 -14.97 -12.78 -1.93
C GLY A 31 -13.46 -12.63 -2.09
N ASP A 32 -12.95 -13.28 -3.13
CA ASP A 32 -11.52 -13.30 -3.43
C ASP A 32 -11.04 -11.96 -3.95
N CYS A 33 -9.99 -11.44 -3.31
CA CYS A 33 -9.26 -10.26 -3.75
C CYS A 33 -7.84 -10.67 -4.17
N THR A 34 -7.26 -9.92 -5.11
CA THR A 34 -5.81 -9.95 -5.27
C THR A 34 -5.17 -9.13 -4.16
N VAL A 35 -4.31 -9.73 -3.35
CA VAL A 35 -3.58 -8.98 -2.31
C VAL A 35 -2.41 -8.25 -2.97
N ILE A 36 -2.25 -6.95 -2.73
CA ILE A 36 -1.03 -6.21 -3.10
C ILE A 36 -0.31 -5.83 -1.82
N VAL A 37 0.90 -6.37 -1.63
CA VAL A 37 1.77 -5.96 -0.51
C VAL A 37 2.71 -4.88 -1.00
N LEU A 38 2.58 -3.67 -0.45
CA LEU A 38 3.46 -2.55 -0.82
C LEU A 38 4.75 -2.59 -0.02
N GLY A 39 5.86 -2.59 -0.72
CA GLY A 39 7.18 -2.44 -0.14
C GLY A 39 7.38 -1.08 0.56
N CYS A 40 8.36 -1.01 1.44
CA CYS A 40 8.78 0.25 2.06
C CYS A 40 10.26 0.33 2.42
N GLN A 41 10.88 -0.77 2.75
CA GLN A 41 12.33 -0.88 2.97
C GLN A 41 12.74 -2.29 3.39
N VAL A 42 13.91 -2.74 2.92
CA VAL A 42 14.58 -3.98 3.34
C VAL A 42 15.79 -3.63 4.20
N SER A 43 16.04 -4.41 5.23
CA SER A 43 17.23 -4.28 6.08
C SER A 43 18.49 -4.70 5.33
N ARG A 44 19.67 -4.25 5.79
CA ARG A 44 20.97 -4.58 5.15
C ARG A 44 21.31 -6.07 5.12
N ASP A 45 20.68 -6.86 5.97
CA ASP A 45 20.84 -8.32 6.02
C ASP A 45 19.82 -9.07 5.14
N GLY A 46 18.96 -8.35 4.41
CA GLY A 46 17.91 -8.91 3.55
C GLY A 46 16.60 -9.24 4.28
N SER A 47 16.52 -9.03 5.59
CA SER A 47 15.28 -9.21 6.35
C SER A 47 14.33 -8.02 6.16
N PRO A 48 13.01 -8.19 6.36
CA PRO A 48 12.10 -7.06 6.35
C PRO A 48 12.39 -6.12 7.53
N THR A 49 12.26 -4.81 7.30
CA THR A 49 12.17 -3.85 8.42
C THR A 49 10.87 -4.10 9.19
N VAL A 50 10.77 -3.58 10.42
CA VAL A 50 9.54 -3.73 11.24
C VAL A 50 8.30 -3.29 10.48
N MET A 51 8.36 -2.15 9.77
CA MET A 51 7.24 -1.63 9.00
C MET A 51 6.87 -2.55 7.82
N LEU A 52 7.86 -3.12 7.14
CA LEU A 52 7.62 -4.07 6.06
C LEU A 52 7.06 -5.39 6.59
N ASP A 53 7.54 -5.86 7.74
CA ASP A 53 7.08 -7.08 8.39
C ASP A 53 5.61 -6.95 8.86
N ASP A 54 5.21 -5.79 9.39
CA ASP A 54 3.82 -5.50 9.75
C ASP A 54 2.87 -5.60 8.54
N ARG A 55 3.31 -5.13 7.35
CA ARG A 55 2.55 -5.25 6.10
C ARG A 55 2.47 -6.70 5.64
N ILE A 56 3.58 -7.43 5.70
CA ILE A 56 3.64 -8.86 5.36
C ILE A 56 2.74 -9.66 6.30
N ASP A 57 2.73 -9.34 7.59
CA ASP A 57 1.89 -9.97 8.61
C ASP A 57 0.40 -9.79 8.32
N ALA A 58 0.00 -8.56 7.95
CA ALA A 58 -1.38 -8.26 7.57
C ALA A 58 -1.80 -9.06 6.33
N ALA A 59 -0.93 -9.12 5.31
CA ALA A 59 -1.16 -9.89 4.09
C ALA A 59 -1.19 -11.40 4.36
N TYR A 60 -0.28 -11.91 5.19
CA TYR A 60 -0.23 -13.33 5.58
C TYR A 60 -1.53 -13.79 6.23
N ARG A 61 -2.07 -13.02 7.19
CA ARG A 61 -3.36 -13.35 7.84
C ARG A 61 -4.47 -13.46 6.81
N TYR A 62 -4.60 -12.46 5.94
CA TYR A 62 -5.61 -12.48 4.89
C TYR A 62 -5.45 -13.67 3.95
N LEU A 63 -4.24 -13.94 3.44
CA LEU A 63 -3.96 -15.03 2.53
C LEU A 63 -4.17 -16.42 3.15
N SER A 64 -4.00 -16.53 4.47
CA SER A 64 -4.25 -17.78 5.22
C SER A 64 -5.75 -18.06 5.37
N GLU A 65 -6.55 -17.01 5.54
CA GLU A 65 -8.02 -17.10 5.63
C GLU A 65 -8.68 -17.25 4.24
N HIS A 66 -7.97 -16.85 3.15
CA HIS A 66 -8.47 -16.85 1.77
C HIS A 66 -7.51 -17.64 0.86
N PRO A 67 -7.58 -18.99 0.85
CA PRO A 67 -6.61 -19.84 0.14
C PRO A 67 -6.61 -19.64 -1.38
N GLU A 68 -7.73 -19.18 -1.97
CA GLU A 68 -7.83 -18.92 -3.42
C GLU A 68 -7.28 -17.55 -3.83
N SER A 69 -7.10 -16.63 -2.87
CA SER A 69 -6.53 -15.31 -3.16
C SER A 69 -5.08 -15.40 -3.62
N ARG A 70 -4.73 -14.58 -4.60
CA ARG A 70 -3.36 -14.41 -5.10
C ARG A 70 -2.74 -13.15 -4.52
N CYS A 71 -1.41 -13.08 -4.55
CA CYS A 71 -0.65 -11.96 -3.99
C CYS A 71 0.28 -11.36 -5.05
N VAL A 72 0.32 -10.05 -5.14
CA VAL A 72 1.36 -9.28 -5.81
C VAL A 72 2.26 -8.68 -4.74
N ALA A 73 3.52 -9.13 -4.69
CA ALA A 73 4.57 -8.52 -3.89
C ALA A 73 5.17 -7.38 -4.73
N SER A 74 5.02 -6.13 -4.29
CA SER A 74 5.39 -4.96 -5.10
C SER A 74 6.40 -4.07 -4.37
N GLY A 75 7.52 -3.78 -5.05
CA GLY A 75 8.58 -2.92 -4.59
C GLY A 75 9.93 -3.28 -5.19
N GLY A 76 10.58 -2.30 -5.82
CA GLY A 76 11.90 -2.47 -6.41
C GLY A 76 13.02 -2.60 -5.38
N GLN A 77 14.25 -2.51 -5.86
CA GLN A 77 15.45 -2.55 -5.03
C GLN A 77 16.06 -1.16 -4.95
N ASN A 78 16.25 -0.64 -3.74
CA ASN A 78 16.99 0.60 -3.51
C ASN A 78 18.50 0.32 -3.37
N ASP A 79 19.33 1.35 -3.54
CA ASP A 79 20.80 1.21 -3.57
C ASP A 79 21.41 0.59 -2.31
N ASN A 80 20.74 0.72 -1.16
CA ASN A 80 21.22 0.18 0.13
C ASN A 80 20.57 -1.15 0.52
N GLU A 81 19.80 -1.76 -0.36
CA GLU A 81 19.09 -3.01 -0.12
C GLU A 81 19.77 -4.17 -0.87
N PRO A 82 19.98 -5.34 -0.22
CA PRO A 82 20.61 -6.47 -0.88
C PRO A 82 19.70 -7.21 -1.87
N ILE A 83 18.39 -7.06 -1.72
CA ILE A 83 17.34 -7.64 -2.57
C ILE A 83 16.22 -6.64 -2.75
N SER A 84 15.35 -6.83 -3.76
CA SER A 84 14.16 -6.00 -3.93
C SER A 84 13.16 -6.21 -2.77
N GLU A 85 12.38 -5.17 -2.49
CA GLU A 85 11.30 -5.24 -1.50
C GLU A 85 10.31 -6.36 -1.84
N ALA A 86 9.97 -6.52 -3.13
CA ALA A 86 9.12 -7.60 -3.63
C ALA A 86 9.71 -9.00 -3.34
N ALA A 87 11.01 -9.19 -3.54
CA ALA A 87 11.68 -10.45 -3.23
C ALA A 87 11.68 -10.73 -1.72
N CYS A 88 11.91 -9.73 -0.89
CA CYS A 88 11.84 -9.84 0.56
C CYS A 88 10.43 -10.25 1.02
N ILE A 89 9.38 -9.60 0.50
CA ILE A 89 7.98 -9.93 0.78
C ILE A 89 7.68 -11.38 0.42
N ARG A 90 8.03 -11.79 -0.83
CA ARG A 90 7.81 -13.16 -1.29
C ARG A 90 8.51 -14.19 -0.42
N ASN A 91 9.79 -13.99 -0.15
CA ASN A 91 10.59 -14.93 0.64
C ASN A 91 9.99 -15.10 2.05
N THR A 92 9.56 -14.00 2.67
CA THR A 92 8.95 -14.02 4.00
C THR A 92 7.58 -14.72 4.00
N LEU A 93 6.72 -14.45 3.01
CA LEU A 93 5.42 -15.12 2.88
C LEU A 93 5.59 -16.62 2.63
N VAL A 94 6.54 -17.02 1.79
CA VAL A 94 6.84 -18.44 1.52
C VAL A 94 7.38 -19.13 2.78
N ALA A 95 8.29 -18.50 3.52
CA ALA A 95 8.79 -19.02 4.79
C ALA A 95 7.68 -19.20 5.84
N ARG A 96 6.60 -18.42 5.76
CA ARG A 96 5.41 -18.53 6.61
C ARG A 96 4.38 -19.54 6.09
N GLY A 97 4.62 -20.20 4.95
CA GLY A 97 3.78 -21.28 4.42
C GLY A 97 2.82 -20.88 3.29
N ILE A 98 2.88 -19.67 2.76
CA ILE A 98 2.13 -19.31 1.56
C ILE A 98 2.81 -19.94 0.34
N HIS A 99 2.03 -20.68 -0.47
CA HIS A 99 2.58 -21.38 -1.64
C HIS A 99 3.16 -20.39 -2.66
N PRO A 100 4.37 -20.60 -3.20
CA PRO A 100 5.05 -19.67 -4.08
C PRO A 100 4.28 -19.35 -5.37
N ASP A 101 3.48 -20.28 -5.90
CA ASP A 101 2.65 -20.07 -7.10
C ASP A 101 1.48 -19.10 -6.88
N ARG A 102 1.22 -18.73 -5.62
CA ARG A 102 0.23 -17.71 -5.27
C ARG A 102 0.82 -16.30 -5.27
N ILE A 103 2.14 -16.14 -5.46
CA ILE A 103 2.85 -14.87 -5.25
C ILE A 103 3.51 -14.43 -6.54
N TYR A 104 3.04 -13.33 -7.10
CA TYR A 104 3.58 -12.65 -8.27
C TYR A 104 4.51 -11.53 -7.83
N LEU A 105 5.61 -11.32 -8.56
CA LEU A 105 6.61 -10.31 -8.23
C LEU A 105 6.48 -9.10 -9.16
N GLU A 106 6.42 -7.93 -8.56
CA GLU A 106 6.62 -6.65 -9.20
C GLU A 106 7.82 -5.97 -8.52
N ASP A 107 9.00 -6.04 -9.10
CA ASP A 107 10.28 -5.66 -8.49
C ASP A 107 10.98 -4.49 -9.21
N ARG A 108 10.25 -3.74 -10.06
CA ARG A 108 10.80 -2.64 -10.87
C ARG A 108 10.48 -1.26 -10.32
N SER A 109 9.44 -1.13 -9.53
CA SER A 109 8.91 0.13 -9.03
C SER A 109 9.84 0.83 -8.05
N ARG A 110 9.83 2.17 -8.09
CA ARG A 110 10.61 3.06 -7.22
C ARG A 110 9.76 4.11 -6.51
N SER A 111 8.45 4.05 -6.67
CA SER A 111 7.50 4.97 -6.06
C SER A 111 6.16 4.29 -5.84
N THR A 112 5.29 4.86 -4.98
CA THR A 112 3.94 4.34 -4.77
C THR A 112 3.12 4.34 -6.06
N GLU A 113 3.30 5.35 -6.91
CA GLU A 113 2.66 5.42 -8.22
C GLU A 113 3.05 4.23 -9.09
N GLU A 114 4.35 3.97 -9.20
CA GLU A 114 4.87 2.84 -9.98
C GLU A 114 4.46 1.49 -9.37
N ASN A 115 4.51 1.34 -8.04
CA ASN A 115 4.03 0.14 -7.36
C ASN A 115 2.62 -0.24 -7.82
N LEU A 116 1.68 0.70 -7.77
CA LEU A 116 0.28 0.43 -8.12
C LEU A 116 0.07 0.34 -9.63
N THR A 117 0.78 1.12 -10.44
CA THR A 117 0.70 1.07 -11.90
C THR A 117 1.21 -0.27 -12.42
N PHE A 118 2.41 -0.69 -12.01
CA PHE A 118 3.00 -1.96 -12.48
C PHE A 118 2.28 -3.17 -11.89
N SER A 119 1.78 -3.09 -10.64
CA SER A 119 0.92 -4.12 -10.08
C SER A 119 -0.38 -4.27 -10.89
N ALA A 120 -1.00 -3.16 -11.32
CA ALA A 120 -2.20 -3.20 -12.13
C ALA A 120 -1.95 -3.81 -13.53
N GLU A 121 -0.79 -3.52 -14.13
CA GLU A 121 -0.36 -4.16 -15.38
C GLU A 121 -0.18 -5.67 -15.20
N LEU A 122 0.49 -6.08 -14.13
CA LEU A 122 0.73 -7.49 -13.80
C LEU A 122 -0.59 -8.23 -13.53
N ILE A 123 -1.51 -7.64 -12.75
CA ILE A 123 -2.83 -8.19 -12.47
C ILE A 123 -3.61 -8.43 -13.76
N ARG A 124 -3.61 -7.47 -14.70
CA ARG A 124 -4.29 -7.63 -15.99
C ARG A 124 -3.64 -8.70 -16.85
N LYS A 125 -2.30 -8.72 -16.91
CA LYS A 125 -1.53 -9.70 -17.69
C LYS A 125 -1.79 -11.13 -17.23
N GLU A 126 -1.85 -11.35 -15.92
CA GLU A 126 -2.05 -12.67 -15.31
C GLU A 126 -3.54 -13.04 -15.12
N GLY A 127 -4.47 -12.18 -15.56
CA GLY A 127 -5.91 -12.41 -15.44
C GLY A 127 -6.42 -12.49 -14.02
N LEU A 128 -5.74 -11.80 -13.07
CA LEU A 128 -6.12 -11.79 -11.66
C LEU A 128 -7.32 -10.85 -11.42
N PRO A 129 -8.10 -11.06 -10.33
CA PRO A 129 -9.17 -10.15 -9.93
C PRO A 129 -8.68 -8.71 -9.77
N THR A 130 -9.39 -7.75 -10.37
CA THR A 130 -9.09 -6.30 -10.22
C THR A 130 -9.57 -5.72 -8.91
N ARG A 131 -10.39 -6.44 -8.15
CA ARG A 131 -10.68 -6.16 -6.75
C ARG A 131 -9.43 -6.49 -5.94
N VAL A 132 -8.82 -5.46 -5.33
CA VAL A 132 -7.53 -5.63 -4.67
C VAL A 132 -7.59 -5.26 -3.19
N ALA A 133 -6.93 -6.06 -2.37
CA ALA A 133 -6.74 -5.80 -0.95
C ALA A 133 -5.30 -5.32 -0.73
N ILE A 134 -5.10 -4.03 -0.42
CA ILE A 134 -3.77 -3.42 -0.31
C ILE A 134 -3.26 -3.56 1.12
N ALA A 135 -2.18 -4.32 1.31
CA ALA A 135 -1.46 -4.43 2.57
C ALA A 135 -0.44 -3.30 2.70
N SER A 136 -0.74 -2.33 3.56
CA SER A 136 0.09 -1.16 3.83
C SER A 136 -0.31 -0.49 5.16
N ASP A 137 0.50 0.47 5.62
CA ASP A 137 0.17 1.23 6.83
C ASP A 137 -1.14 2.01 6.67
N ASN A 138 -1.89 2.14 7.76
CA ASN A 138 -3.19 2.82 7.76
C ASN A 138 -3.11 4.26 7.23
N PHE A 139 -2.06 5.01 7.57
CA PHE A 139 -1.86 6.37 7.06
C PHE A 139 -1.64 6.42 5.54
N HIS A 140 -1.12 5.34 4.95
CA HIS A 140 -0.77 5.26 3.52
C HIS A 140 -1.92 4.80 2.62
N GLN A 141 -2.97 4.19 3.17
CA GLN A 141 -4.05 3.54 2.43
C GLN A 141 -4.75 4.46 1.42
N LEU A 142 -5.01 5.73 1.78
CA LEU A 142 -5.71 6.65 0.87
C LEU A 142 -4.87 6.94 -0.39
N ARG A 143 -3.57 7.21 -0.25
CA ARG A 143 -2.69 7.47 -1.39
C ARG A 143 -2.53 6.23 -2.27
N ALA A 144 -2.38 5.07 -1.67
CA ALA A 144 -2.34 3.80 -2.38
C ALA A 144 -3.65 3.57 -3.16
N ALA A 145 -4.81 3.78 -2.52
CA ALA A 145 -6.11 3.62 -3.17
C ALA A 145 -6.32 4.57 -4.35
N VAL A 146 -5.84 5.82 -4.27
CA VAL A 146 -5.91 6.78 -5.40
C VAL A 146 -5.15 6.25 -6.61
N TRP A 147 -3.92 5.77 -6.42
CA TRP A 147 -3.11 5.21 -7.50
C TRP A 147 -3.68 3.89 -8.04
N ALA A 148 -4.20 3.02 -7.17
CA ALA A 148 -4.86 1.78 -7.59
C ALA A 148 -6.08 2.06 -8.48
N ARG A 149 -6.96 3.01 -8.09
CA ARG A 149 -8.11 3.41 -8.90
C ARG A 149 -7.71 3.99 -10.26
N ARG A 150 -6.62 4.77 -10.32
CA ARG A 150 -6.08 5.26 -11.59
C ARG A 150 -5.58 4.13 -12.49
N GLY A 151 -5.05 3.07 -11.89
CA GLY A 151 -4.71 1.82 -12.58
C GLY A 151 -5.91 0.93 -12.95
N GLY A 152 -7.15 1.37 -12.70
CA GLY A 152 -8.37 0.59 -12.99
C GLY A 152 -8.63 -0.55 -12.00
N LEU A 153 -8.06 -0.48 -10.79
CA LEU A 153 -8.30 -1.44 -9.72
C LEU A 153 -9.38 -0.94 -8.76
N ASP A 154 -10.06 -1.86 -8.07
CA ASP A 154 -11.01 -1.60 -6.99
C ASP A 154 -10.33 -1.84 -5.63
N PRO A 155 -9.79 -0.80 -4.95
CA PRO A 155 -8.94 -0.96 -3.79
C PRO A 155 -9.71 -1.04 -2.48
N TRP A 156 -9.42 -2.09 -1.72
CA TRP A 156 -9.78 -2.33 -0.32
C TRP A 156 -8.51 -2.30 0.53
N SER A 157 -8.66 -2.13 1.84
CA SER A 157 -7.53 -1.93 2.74
C SER A 157 -7.30 -3.13 3.65
N ILE A 158 -6.08 -3.66 3.65
CA ILE A 158 -5.54 -4.51 4.71
C ILE A 158 -4.52 -3.66 5.46
N GLY A 159 -5.02 -2.77 6.34
CA GLY A 159 -4.19 -1.82 7.04
C GLY A 159 -3.45 -2.45 8.22
N CYS A 160 -2.17 -2.12 8.39
CA CYS A 160 -1.42 -2.35 9.61
C CYS A 160 -1.24 -1.05 10.40
N VAL A 161 -1.03 -1.20 11.71
CA VAL A 161 -0.86 -0.06 12.63
C VAL A 161 0.64 0.19 12.81
N THR A 162 1.10 1.32 12.33
CA THR A 162 2.47 1.78 12.57
C THR A 162 2.67 2.08 14.06
N TRP A 163 3.87 1.78 14.57
CA TRP A 163 4.26 2.09 15.95
C TRP A 163 3.87 3.53 16.34
N TRP A 164 3.01 3.64 17.36
CA TRP A 164 2.25 4.83 17.68
C TRP A 164 3.07 6.13 17.91
N PRO A 165 4.31 6.13 18.48
CA PRO A 165 5.07 7.37 18.67
C PRO A 165 5.47 8.08 17.38
N LEU A 166 5.62 7.33 16.26
CA LEU A 166 5.93 7.89 14.95
C LEU A 166 4.69 8.21 14.12
N SER A 167 3.54 7.66 14.51
CA SER A 167 2.28 7.76 13.77
C SER A 167 1.86 9.19 13.42
N PRO A 168 1.88 10.19 14.35
CA PRO A 168 1.43 11.55 14.01
C PRO A 168 2.25 12.21 12.89
N GLY A 169 3.57 11.98 12.86
CA GLY A 169 4.44 12.50 11.81
C GLY A 169 4.13 11.89 10.44
N TYR A 170 3.89 10.59 10.38
CA TYR A 170 3.51 9.89 9.14
C TYR A 170 2.14 10.35 8.65
N TRP A 171 1.14 10.50 9.52
CA TRP A 171 -0.19 11.01 9.16
C TRP A 171 -0.12 12.42 8.59
N ALA A 172 0.62 13.32 9.23
CA ALA A 172 0.82 14.70 8.74
C ALA A 172 1.49 14.73 7.37
N ARG A 173 2.56 13.94 7.17
CA ARG A 173 3.27 13.83 5.89
C ARG A 173 2.35 13.31 4.78
N GLU A 174 1.59 12.27 5.05
CA GLU A 174 0.66 11.69 4.08
C GLU A 174 -0.50 12.63 3.75
N ALA A 175 -1.04 13.36 4.74
CA ALA A 175 -2.06 14.37 4.49
C ALA A 175 -1.55 15.45 3.51
N ALA A 176 -0.30 15.91 3.69
CA ALA A 176 0.33 16.83 2.76
C ALA A 176 0.51 16.21 1.36
N ALA A 177 1.00 14.97 1.28
CA ALA A 177 1.21 14.27 0.01
C ALA A 177 -0.10 14.05 -0.77
N VAL A 178 -1.17 13.64 -0.09
CA VAL A 178 -2.52 13.47 -0.69
C VAL A 178 -3.10 14.81 -1.15
N THR A 179 -2.90 15.87 -0.38
CA THR A 179 -3.35 17.23 -0.78
C THR A 179 -2.66 17.66 -2.06
N VAL A 180 -1.33 17.50 -2.15
CA VAL A 180 -0.56 17.83 -3.38
C VAL A 180 -1.02 16.96 -4.54
N LEU A 181 -1.27 15.68 -4.34
CA LEU A 181 -1.77 14.78 -5.37
C LEU A 181 -3.16 15.23 -5.88
N GLY A 182 -4.05 15.64 -4.98
CA GLY A 182 -5.37 16.17 -5.32
C GLY A 182 -5.29 17.46 -6.15
N ILE A 183 -4.41 18.39 -5.77
CA ILE A 183 -4.18 19.64 -6.53
C ILE A 183 -3.67 19.31 -7.93
N ARG A 184 -2.67 18.46 -8.08
CA ARG A 184 -2.13 18.07 -9.39
C ARG A 184 -3.19 17.45 -10.31
N THR A 185 -4.14 16.71 -9.72
CA THR A 185 -5.23 16.08 -10.48
C THR A 185 -6.31 17.09 -10.92
N ALA A 186 -6.48 18.17 -10.15
CA ALA A 186 -7.48 19.19 -10.46
C ALA A 186 -7.01 20.25 -11.49
N VAL A 187 -5.69 20.36 -11.66
CA VAL A 187 -5.06 21.40 -12.52
C VAL A 187 -4.53 20.82 -13.86
N GLY A 188 -4.35 19.50 -13.96
CA GLY A 188 -3.91 18.80 -15.17
C GLY A 188 -5.01 18.03 -15.83
#